data_6274773d786e0c13cfb3c892bd75ae97
#
_entry.id   6274773d786e0c13cfb3c892bd75ae97
#
_cell.length_a   1.000
_cell.length_b   1.000
_cell.length_c   1.000
_cell.angle_alpha   90.00
_cell.angle_beta   90.00
_cell.angle_gamma   90.00
#
_symmetry.space_group_name_H-M   'P 1'
#
loop_
_entity.id
_entity.type
_entity.pdbx_description
1 polymer ?
#
loop_
_entity_poly.entity_id
_entity_poly.type
_entity_poly.pdbx_seq_one_letter_code
_entity_poly.pdbx_strand_id
1 'polypeptide(L)'
;ADNALRTWRSANFPAGGSGHEVVVRFDPVAALGLEVAGGSATLPAGNEPRPIGAQSSPYTRKAPYQFGWDWGPRLAGPGITGSVRWVNPAAGGWTDAPTPWCEVLTTSVAVARVAVHGRAGWTLKGDWKWDGDTLVIEQPALWWPRGMGDQPLYTLPWQHEATGAERTTRLGLRTLEWVQTPDAHGPQFALHVNGVPVHARGANIVPPDFHAARAASRWIEPVEQAVAANMNMLRVWGGGIYPPEPFFAACDEAGVLVWQDFAFACSMVPGDAAFLANLEAEAREQVGRLRHHASLALWCGNNEVERAWYEWGWQDLYGLHGADSARVWADYEAVFNDLLPRVVAEESDAFYWPSSPNRGEGGDEHAWSIWFGREEFSYYSRHRGRFASEYGLQSLPDRHTLREAGVEAFGDSALQYRQRSRMDWLEPGFDGWDMMLHFMGKTVGAPAEGDLDDWIFRSQTTQALGLQHALERHRTSAGRYAGSLYWSLNDVWPAVSWS
;
A
#
# COMPACT_ATOMS: atom_id res chain seq x y z
N ALA A 1 -5.77 -4.47 -23.02
CA ALA A 1 -5.45 -4.02 -21.66
C ALA A 1 -5.17 -5.24 -20.80
N ASP A 2 -3.94 -5.36 -20.34
CA ASP A 2 -3.41 -6.50 -19.57
C ASP A 2 -2.92 -6.10 -18.17
N ASN A 3 -3.20 -4.85 -17.78
CA ASN A 3 -2.82 -4.28 -16.49
C ASN A 3 -3.99 -3.46 -15.94
N ALA A 4 -4.50 -3.86 -14.77
CA ALA A 4 -5.64 -3.22 -14.10
C ALA A 4 -5.24 -2.02 -13.23
N LEU A 5 -3.94 -1.72 -13.13
CA LEU A 5 -3.36 -0.74 -12.20
C LEU A 5 -2.87 0.55 -12.90
N ARG A 6 -3.17 0.69 -14.19
CA ARG A 6 -2.84 1.88 -14.98
C ARG A 6 -3.95 2.29 -15.95
N THR A 7 -3.87 3.51 -16.45
CA THR A 7 -4.77 4.04 -17.48
C THR A 7 -4.46 3.45 -18.85
N TRP A 8 -5.51 3.13 -19.60
CA TRP A 8 -5.42 2.70 -20.98
C TRP A 8 -6.01 3.73 -21.91
N ARG A 9 -5.35 3.97 -23.03
CA ARG A 9 -5.82 4.85 -24.10
C ARG A 9 -6.04 4.03 -25.37
N SER A 10 -7.23 4.14 -25.96
CA SER A 10 -7.52 3.58 -27.28
C SER A 10 -7.15 4.59 -28.36
N ALA A 11 -6.76 4.08 -29.51
CA ALA A 11 -6.44 4.91 -30.68
C ALA A 11 -7.67 5.69 -31.20
N ASN A 12 -7.40 6.69 -32.03
CA ASN A 12 -8.32 7.65 -32.57
C ASN A 12 -9.59 7.01 -33.19
N PHE A 13 -10.73 7.46 -32.74
CA PHE A 13 -12.01 7.20 -33.41
C PHE A 13 -12.23 8.28 -34.48
N PRO A 14 -12.74 7.93 -35.68
CA PRO A 14 -12.99 8.92 -36.72
C PRO A 14 -13.98 9.99 -36.24
N ALA A 15 -13.61 11.25 -36.46
CA ALA A 15 -14.51 12.37 -36.23
C ALA A 15 -15.58 12.40 -37.33
N GLY A 16 -16.83 12.12 -37.00
CA GLY A 16 -17.97 12.23 -37.90
C GLY A 16 -18.91 11.03 -37.87
N GLY A 17 -20.17 11.24 -37.57
CA GLY A 17 -21.25 10.24 -37.50
C GLY A 17 -22.06 10.40 -36.20
N SER A 18 -23.33 10.12 -36.26
CA SER A 18 -24.23 10.09 -35.11
C SER A 18 -24.11 8.74 -34.38
N GLY A 19 -23.32 8.71 -33.34
CA GLY A 19 -23.20 7.57 -32.44
C GLY A 19 -22.02 6.65 -32.78
N HIS A 20 -21.09 6.50 -31.83
CA HIS A 20 -20.05 5.50 -31.85
C HIS A 20 -20.35 4.45 -30.78
N GLU A 21 -20.27 3.18 -31.13
CA GLU A 21 -20.37 2.06 -30.19
C GLU A 21 -18.97 1.58 -29.86
N VAL A 22 -18.66 1.44 -28.57
CA VAL A 22 -17.42 0.83 -28.09
C VAL A 22 -17.76 -0.49 -27.43
N VAL A 23 -17.31 -1.59 -28.02
CA VAL A 23 -17.47 -2.92 -27.46
C VAL A 23 -16.19 -3.31 -26.72
N VAL A 24 -16.31 -3.57 -25.41
CA VAL A 24 -15.22 -4.03 -24.56
C VAL A 24 -15.42 -5.51 -24.25
N ARG A 25 -14.47 -6.35 -24.69
CA ARG A 25 -14.44 -7.77 -24.34
C ARG A 25 -13.50 -7.98 -23.17
N PHE A 26 -13.96 -8.71 -22.15
CA PHE A 26 -13.15 -9.15 -21.02
C PHE A 26 -12.87 -10.64 -21.14
N ASP A 27 -11.60 -11.00 -21.19
CA ASP A 27 -11.17 -12.39 -21.14
C ASP A 27 -10.94 -12.83 -19.68
N PRO A 28 -11.07 -14.13 -19.34
CA PRO A 28 -10.88 -14.63 -18.00
C PRO A 28 -9.44 -14.41 -17.50
N VAL A 29 -9.29 -13.60 -16.47
CA VAL A 29 -7.96 -13.17 -15.93
C VAL A 29 -7.07 -14.37 -15.56
N ALA A 30 -7.63 -15.37 -14.87
CA ALA A 30 -6.88 -16.54 -14.45
C ALA A 30 -6.40 -17.41 -15.64
N ALA A 31 -7.18 -17.52 -16.69
CA ALA A 31 -6.80 -18.28 -17.89
C ALA A 31 -5.64 -17.59 -18.64
N LEU A 32 -5.72 -16.26 -18.79
CA LEU A 32 -4.66 -15.48 -19.43
C LEU A 32 -3.34 -15.55 -18.64
N GLY A 33 -3.40 -15.46 -17.32
CA GLY A 33 -2.20 -15.58 -16.48
C GLY A 33 -1.51 -16.93 -16.62
N LEU A 34 -2.28 -18.03 -16.71
CA LEU A 34 -1.73 -19.37 -16.95
C LEU A 34 -1.21 -19.56 -18.39
N GLU A 35 -1.82 -18.90 -19.38
CA GLU A 35 -1.35 -18.90 -20.76
C GLU A 35 0.00 -18.19 -20.89
N VAL A 36 0.18 -17.07 -20.18
CA VAL A 36 1.48 -16.36 -20.09
C VAL A 36 2.54 -17.22 -19.36
N ALA A 37 2.13 -17.98 -18.34
CA ALA A 37 3.01 -18.89 -17.60
C ALA A 37 3.53 -20.04 -18.47
N GLY A 38 2.86 -20.38 -19.58
CA GLY A 38 3.14 -21.54 -20.42
C GLY A 38 4.57 -21.60 -20.95
N GLY A 39 5.41 -22.45 -20.30
CA GLY A 39 6.79 -22.74 -20.67
C GLY A 39 7.86 -22.12 -19.78
N SER A 40 7.54 -21.30 -18.80
CA SER A 40 8.45 -20.81 -17.77
C SER A 40 8.36 -21.63 -16.49
N ALA A 41 9.41 -21.61 -15.66
CA ALA A 41 9.34 -22.20 -14.31
C ALA A 41 8.19 -21.53 -13.53
N THR A 42 7.45 -22.33 -12.78
CA THR A 42 6.33 -21.84 -11.97
C THR A 42 6.83 -20.84 -10.91
N LEU A 43 6.26 -19.64 -10.92
CA LEU A 43 6.62 -18.60 -9.96
C LEU A 43 5.84 -18.78 -8.64
N PRO A 44 6.49 -18.57 -7.49
CA PRO A 44 5.83 -18.60 -6.19
C PRO A 44 4.72 -17.55 -6.02
N ALA A 45 3.59 -17.98 -5.44
CA ALA A 45 2.46 -17.13 -5.05
C ALA A 45 1.91 -17.60 -3.70
N GLY A 46 2.43 -17.03 -2.61
CA GLY A 46 2.23 -17.53 -1.25
C GLY A 46 0.76 -17.54 -0.79
N ASN A 47 -0.05 -16.58 -1.24
CA ASN A 47 -1.42 -16.41 -0.75
C ASN A 47 -2.52 -16.79 -1.78
N GLU A 48 -2.19 -17.22 -2.99
CA GLU A 48 -3.20 -17.72 -3.93
C GLU A 48 -3.58 -19.17 -3.59
N PRO A 49 -4.81 -19.46 -3.11
CA PRO A 49 -5.23 -20.79 -2.65
C PRO A 49 -5.53 -21.72 -3.85
N ARG A 50 -4.53 -21.97 -4.67
CA ARG A 50 -4.55 -22.85 -5.84
C ARG A 50 -3.35 -23.79 -5.79
N PRO A 51 -3.45 -24.99 -6.34
CA PRO A 51 -2.30 -25.86 -6.51
C PRO A 51 -1.17 -25.16 -7.28
N ILE A 52 0.07 -25.47 -6.93
CA ILE A 52 1.25 -25.03 -7.67
C ILE A 52 1.08 -25.40 -9.16
N GLY A 53 1.39 -24.48 -10.05
CA GLY A 53 1.16 -24.61 -11.50
C GLY A 53 -0.25 -24.18 -11.97
N ALA A 54 -1.18 -23.95 -11.04
CA ALA A 54 -2.50 -23.37 -11.33
C ALA A 54 -2.69 -21.96 -10.74
N GLN A 55 -1.62 -21.38 -10.20
CA GLN A 55 -1.57 -20.01 -9.69
C GLN A 55 -1.30 -19.04 -10.83
N SER A 56 -2.08 -17.96 -10.90
CA SER A 56 -2.05 -16.99 -12.00
C SER A 56 -1.69 -15.56 -11.55
N SER A 57 -1.69 -15.31 -10.26
CA SER A 57 -1.36 -13.98 -9.70
C SER A 57 0.04 -13.47 -10.08
N PRO A 58 1.11 -14.30 -10.14
CA PRO A 58 2.44 -13.85 -10.54
C PRO A 58 2.48 -13.20 -11.94
N TYR A 59 1.66 -13.70 -12.86
CA TYR A 59 1.69 -13.33 -14.28
C TYR A 59 0.64 -12.27 -14.65
N THR A 60 -0.04 -11.71 -13.64
CA THR A 60 -1.17 -10.80 -13.88
C THR A 60 -1.00 -9.50 -13.11
N ARG A 61 -0.94 -8.35 -13.81
CA ARG A 61 -0.94 -7.03 -13.15
C ARG A 61 -2.34 -6.66 -12.69
N LYS A 62 -2.71 -7.19 -11.54
CA LYS A 62 -3.97 -6.98 -10.84
C LYS A 62 -3.73 -7.11 -9.34
N ALA A 63 -4.53 -6.43 -8.53
CA ALA A 63 -4.36 -6.44 -7.08
C ALA A 63 -4.25 -7.87 -6.51
N PRO A 64 -3.17 -8.22 -5.82
CA PRO A 64 -2.90 -9.56 -5.31
C PRO A 64 -4.03 -10.14 -4.46
N TYR A 65 -4.67 -9.35 -3.58
CA TYR A 65 -5.75 -9.82 -2.70
C TYR A 65 -6.93 -10.42 -3.45
N GLN A 66 -7.19 -10.02 -4.71
CA GLN A 66 -8.29 -10.55 -5.51
C GLN A 66 -8.10 -12.00 -5.94
N PHE A 67 -6.88 -12.51 -5.87
CA PHE A 67 -6.59 -13.94 -6.10
C PHE A 67 -6.78 -14.80 -4.86
N GLY A 68 -7.17 -14.21 -3.73
CA GLY A 68 -7.38 -14.82 -2.43
C GLY A 68 -6.34 -14.36 -1.41
N TRP A 69 -6.75 -14.28 -0.16
CA TRP A 69 -5.89 -13.95 0.98
C TRP A 69 -6.36 -14.69 2.23
N ASP A 70 -5.57 -14.63 3.31
CA ASP A 70 -5.96 -15.24 4.60
C ASP A 70 -7.14 -14.53 5.30
N TRP A 71 -7.59 -13.42 4.76
CA TRP A 71 -8.80 -12.67 5.15
C TRP A 71 -9.77 -12.42 3.98
N GLY A 72 -9.38 -12.67 2.73
CA GLY A 72 -10.14 -12.33 1.53
C GLY A 72 -10.52 -13.52 0.64
N PRO A 73 -11.73 -13.59 0.08
CA PRO A 73 -12.09 -14.63 -0.88
C PRO A 73 -11.37 -14.41 -2.22
N ARG A 74 -11.26 -15.49 -3.02
CA ARG A 74 -10.74 -15.40 -4.38
C ARG A 74 -11.81 -14.95 -5.36
N LEU A 75 -11.73 -13.71 -5.85
CA LEU A 75 -12.65 -13.12 -6.83
C LEU A 75 -11.87 -12.29 -7.87
N ALA A 76 -11.00 -12.93 -8.64
CA ALA A 76 -10.17 -12.30 -9.66
C ALA A 76 -10.97 -12.03 -10.96
N GLY A 77 -12.01 -11.21 -10.88
CA GLY A 77 -12.83 -10.81 -12.01
C GLY A 77 -12.20 -9.70 -12.86
N PRO A 78 -12.39 -9.67 -14.18
CA PRO A 78 -12.02 -8.53 -15.02
C PRO A 78 -13.05 -7.41 -14.88
N GLY A 79 -12.65 -6.16 -15.22
CA GLY A 79 -13.58 -5.03 -15.23
C GLY A 79 -12.87 -3.70 -15.41
N ILE A 80 -13.65 -2.68 -15.76
CA ILE A 80 -13.21 -1.29 -15.75
C ILE A 80 -13.43 -0.76 -14.33
N THR A 81 -12.36 -0.33 -13.67
CA THR A 81 -12.41 0.16 -12.29
C THR A 81 -12.39 1.69 -12.19
N GLY A 82 -11.96 2.36 -13.27
CA GLY A 82 -11.90 3.82 -13.36
C GLY A 82 -12.96 4.43 -14.28
N SER A 83 -12.89 5.74 -14.47
CA SER A 83 -13.77 6.46 -15.40
C SER A 83 -13.40 6.19 -16.86
N VAL A 84 -14.41 6.06 -17.73
CA VAL A 84 -14.23 6.08 -19.18
C VAL A 84 -14.50 7.49 -19.68
N ARG A 85 -13.56 8.08 -20.41
CA ARG A 85 -13.67 9.45 -20.93
C ARG A 85 -13.48 9.45 -22.43
N TRP A 86 -14.33 10.22 -23.11
CA TRP A 86 -14.15 10.60 -24.49
C TRP A 86 -13.47 11.95 -24.55
N VAL A 87 -12.35 12.04 -25.27
CA VAL A 87 -11.57 13.28 -25.37
C VAL A 87 -11.51 13.71 -26.84
N ASN A 88 -11.85 14.96 -27.10
CA ASN A 88 -11.60 15.60 -28.40
C ASN A 88 -10.42 16.56 -28.30
N PRO A 89 -9.20 16.17 -28.71
CA PRO A 89 -8.03 17.04 -28.61
C PRO A 89 -8.16 18.36 -29.40
N ALA A 90 -8.97 18.36 -30.47
CA ALA A 90 -9.17 19.55 -31.30
C ALA A 90 -10.08 20.61 -30.69
N ALA A 91 -10.81 20.26 -29.61
CA ALA A 91 -11.73 21.22 -28.97
C ALA A 91 -11.03 22.26 -28.07
N GLY A 92 -9.72 22.14 -27.87
CA GLY A 92 -8.96 22.96 -26.91
C GLY A 92 -9.22 22.59 -25.45
N GLY A 93 -8.51 23.20 -24.53
CA GLY A 93 -8.68 22.96 -23.09
C GLY A 93 -8.17 21.58 -22.59
N TRP A 94 -7.58 20.75 -23.45
CA TRP A 94 -7.04 19.45 -23.13
C TRP A 94 -5.62 19.27 -23.64
N THR A 95 -4.79 18.55 -22.87
CA THR A 95 -3.42 18.22 -23.25
C THR A 95 -3.01 16.88 -22.63
N ASP A 96 -2.15 16.13 -23.35
CA ASP A 96 -1.43 14.96 -22.84
C ASP A 96 -0.14 15.34 -22.11
N ALA A 97 0.28 16.61 -22.19
CA ALA A 97 1.46 17.08 -21.51
C ALA A 97 1.32 16.86 -19.99
N PRO A 98 2.33 16.26 -19.33
CA PRO A 98 2.30 16.09 -17.90
C PRO A 98 2.20 17.44 -17.19
N THR A 99 1.46 17.49 -16.09
CA THR A 99 1.41 18.67 -15.24
C THR A 99 2.79 18.92 -14.64
N PRO A 100 3.27 20.18 -14.59
CA PRO A 100 4.49 20.51 -13.86
C PRO A 100 4.41 20.02 -12.41
N TRP A 101 5.52 19.56 -11.89
CA TRP A 101 5.61 19.11 -10.52
C TRP A 101 6.70 19.86 -9.74
N CYS A 102 6.58 19.87 -8.44
CA CYS A 102 7.39 20.67 -7.54
C CYS A 102 8.18 19.77 -6.58
N GLU A 103 9.48 20.04 -6.48
CA GLU A 103 10.40 19.46 -5.51
C GLU A 103 10.80 20.53 -4.50
N VAL A 104 10.55 20.28 -3.23
CA VAL A 104 10.91 21.22 -2.15
C VAL A 104 12.38 21.02 -1.80
N LEU A 105 13.25 21.90 -2.30
CA LEU A 105 14.71 21.81 -2.11
C LEU A 105 15.13 22.16 -0.68
N THR A 106 14.55 23.22 -0.12
CA THR A 106 14.87 23.67 1.23
C THR A 106 13.66 24.34 1.89
N THR A 107 13.55 24.19 3.20
CA THR A 107 12.56 24.90 4.02
C THR A 107 13.23 25.57 5.21
N SER A 108 12.79 26.80 5.50
CA SER A 108 13.10 27.52 6.74
C SER A 108 11.95 28.46 7.07
N VAL A 109 11.96 29.05 8.26
CA VAL A 109 10.97 30.08 8.64
C VAL A 109 11.06 31.35 7.78
N ALA A 110 12.20 31.59 7.13
CA ALA A 110 12.44 32.79 6.31
C ALA A 110 12.12 32.57 4.83
N VAL A 111 12.46 31.41 4.28
CA VAL A 111 12.32 31.13 2.84
C VAL A 111 12.21 29.63 2.57
N ALA A 112 11.35 29.26 1.62
CA ALA A 112 11.36 27.97 0.96
C ALA A 112 11.78 28.12 -0.50
N ARG A 113 12.55 27.14 -1.01
CA ARG A 113 12.99 27.06 -2.39
C ARG A 113 12.43 25.78 -3.01
N VAL A 114 11.77 25.93 -4.14
CA VAL A 114 11.04 24.85 -4.80
C VAL A 114 11.47 24.77 -6.26
N ALA A 115 12.10 23.67 -6.66
CA ALA A 115 12.36 23.40 -8.07
C ALA A 115 11.05 23.04 -8.78
N VAL A 116 10.87 23.54 -10.01
CA VAL A 116 9.70 23.24 -10.82
C VAL A 116 10.14 22.49 -12.07
N HIS A 117 9.73 21.24 -12.15
CA HIS A 117 10.07 20.33 -13.24
C HIS A 117 8.95 20.24 -14.28
N GLY A 118 9.30 19.92 -15.53
CA GLY A 118 8.33 19.72 -16.61
C GLY A 118 7.56 20.98 -17.02
N ARG A 119 8.08 22.18 -16.76
CA ARG A 119 7.43 23.47 -16.99
C ARG A 119 7.29 23.86 -18.47
N ALA A 120 7.98 23.19 -19.39
CA ALA A 120 7.93 23.55 -20.82
C ALA A 120 6.49 23.54 -21.37
N GLY A 121 6.06 24.67 -21.94
CA GLY A 121 4.70 24.84 -22.44
C GLY A 121 3.64 25.12 -21.39
N TRP A 122 4.02 25.35 -20.13
CA TRP A 122 3.12 25.70 -19.03
C TRP A 122 3.50 27.02 -18.39
N THR A 123 2.50 27.83 -18.10
CA THR A 123 2.62 29.07 -17.33
C THR A 123 1.94 28.93 -15.97
N LEU A 124 2.65 29.26 -14.89
CA LEU A 124 2.09 29.39 -13.55
C LEU A 124 1.38 30.74 -13.44
N LYS A 125 0.09 30.72 -13.13
CA LYS A 125 -0.72 31.93 -12.95
C LYS A 125 -0.53 32.54 -11.57
N GLY A 126 -0.54 33.86 -11.48
CA GLY A 126 -0.36 34.61 -10.24
C GLY A 126 0.99 35.30 -10.16
N ASP A 127 1.19 36.01 -9.04
CA ASP A 127 2.43 36.76 -8.77
C ASP A 127 3.36 35.89 -7.90
N TRP A 128 4.29 35.24 -8.57
CA TRP A 128 5.25 34.31 -7.94
C TRP A 128 6.68 34.81 -8.14
N LYS A 129 7.49 34.70 -7.10
CA LYS A 129 8.91 35.08 -7.13
C LYS A 129 9.75 33.92 -7.67
N TRP A 130 10.55 34.20 -8.69
CA TRP A 130 11.42 33.24 -9.33
C TRP A 130 12.90 33.61 -9.17
N ASP A 131 13.75 32.60 -8.97
CA ASP A 131 15.20 32.69 -9.06
C ASP A 131 15.66 31.59 -10.05
N GLY A 132 15.81 31.96 -11.34
CA GLY A 132 15.95 31.01 -12.44
C GLY A 132 14.72 30.13 -12.58
N ASP A 133 14.90 28.80 -12.45
CA ASP A 133 13.81 27.81 -12.51
C ASP A 133 13.29 27.42 -11.12
N THR A 134 13.72 28.13 -10.08
CA THR A 134 13.34 27.89 -8.70
C THR A 134 12.28 28.92 -8.25
N LEU A 135 11.15 28.42 -7.75
CA LEU A 135 10.13 29.21 -7.09
C LEU A 135 10.61 29.56 -5.66
N VAL A 136 10.56 30.83 -5.30
CA VAL A 136 10.97 31.32 -3.98
C VAL A 136 9.74 31.80 -3.21
N ILE A 137 9.50 31.19 -2.05
CA ILE A 137 8.38 31.54 -1.18
C ILE A 137 8.96 32.13 0.11
N GLU A 138 8.73 33.42 0.33
CA GLU A 138 9.18 34.15 1.52
C GLU A 138 8.21 33.93 2.67
N GLN A 139 8.75 33.81 3.89
CA GLN A 139 8.00 33.54 5.13
C GLN A 139 6.98 32.39 4.95
N PRO A 140 7.44 31.21 4.50
CA PRO A 140 6.54 30.12 4.15
C PRO A 140 5.83 29.56 5.39
N ALA A 141 4.55 29.22 5.22
CA ALA A 141 3.87 28.33 6.15
C ALA A 141 4.26 26.89 5.82
N LEU A 142 4.94 26.19 6.73
CA LEU A 142 5.42 24.82 6.53
C LEU A 142 4.33 23.81 6.82
N TRP A 143 4.26 22.78 6.00
CA TRP A 143 3.39 21.62 6.22
C TRP A 143 4.04 20.66 7.23
N TRP A 144 3.25 20.17 8.19
CA TRP A 144 3.69 19.25 9.23
C TRP A 144 2.78 18.02 9.33
N PRO A 145 3.32 16.86 9.71
CA PRO A 145 2.50 15.73 10.10
C PRO A 145 1.61 16.05 11.30
N ARG A 146 0.46 15.38 11.34
CA ARG A 146 -0.52 15.51 12.43
C ARG A 146 0.14 15.42 13.81
N GLY A 147 -0.16 16.41 14.66
CA GLY A 147 0.38 16.55 16.02
C GLY A 147 1.76 17.21 16.11
N MET A 148 2.30 17.71 14.98
CA MET A 148 3.58 18.43 14.95
C MET A 148 3.44 19.89 14.47
N GLY A 149 2.31 20.27 13.90
CA GLY A 149 2.02 21.61 13.38
C GLY A 149 0.83 21.60 12.44
N ASP A 150 0.65 22.69 11.70
CA ASP A 150 -0.42 22.87 10.75
C ASP A 150 -0.13 22.25 9.37
N GLN A 151 -1.15 22.13 8.52
CA GLN A 151 -1.09 21.53 7.18
C GLN A 151 -1.40 22.53 6.06
N PRO A 152 -0.68 23.65 5.94
CA PRO A 152 -0.92 24.63 4.90
C PRO A 152 -0.56 24.05 3.52
N LEU A 153 -1.45 24.28 2.54
CA LEU A 153 -1.30 23.83 1.17
C LEU A 153 -1.39 25.02 0.22
N TYR A 154 -0.33 25.25 -0.53
CA TYR A 154 -0.26 26.26 -1.57
C TYR A 154 -0.94 25.76 -2.83
N THR A 155 -1.72 26.58 -3.48
CA THR A 155 -2.40 26.28 -4.75
C THR A 155 -1.62 26.89 -5.90
N LEU A 156 -1.11 26.08 -6.81
CA LEU A 156 -0.33 26.47 -7.98
C LEU A 156 -1.17 26.24 -9.25
N PRO A 157 -1.81 27.28 -9.82
CA PRO A 157 -2.63 27.14 -11.03
C PRO A 157 -1.77 27.24 -12.27
N TRP A 158 -1.77 26.21 -13.09
CA TRP A 158 -1.03 26.10 -14.36
C TRP A 158 -1.96 26.26 -15.57
N GLN A 159 -1.48 26.93 -16.60
CA GLN A 159 -2.15 26.97 -17.89
C GLN A 159 -1.19 26.54 -19.00
N HIS A 160 -1.61 25.56 -19.81
CA HIS A 160 -0.86 25.09 -20.96
C HIS A 160 -0.99 26.11 -22.11
N GLU A 161 0.14 26.62 -22.61
CA GLU A 161 0.18 27.75 -23.53
C GLU A 161 -0.49 27.45 -24.87
N ALA A 162 -0.24 26.26 -25.44
CA ALA A 162 -0.75 25.91 -26.76
C ALA A 162 -2.23 25.52 -26.78
N THR A 163 -2.75 24.94 -25.71
CA THR A 163 -4.12 24.38 -25.69
C THR A 163 -5.08 25.12 -24.76
N GLY A 164 -4.56 26.01 -23.89
CA GLY A 164 -5.33 26.67 -22.85
C GLY A 164 -5.79 25.72 -21.71
N ALA A 165 -5.34 24.47 -21.70
CA ALA A 165 -5.70 23.53 -20.65
C ALA A 165 -5.22 24.02 -19.29
N GLU A 166 -6.09 23.91 -18.28
CA GLU A 166 -5.78 24.31 -16.91
C GLU A 166 -5.54 23.09 -16.03
N ARG A 167 -4.59 23.22 -15.12
CA ARG A 167 -4.24 22.23 -14.09
C ARG A 167 -3.95 22.94 -12.79
N THR A 168 -4.07 22.24 -11.70
CA THR A 168 -3.73 22.79 -10.37
C THR A 168 -2.88 21.77 -9.63
N THR A 169 -1.74 22.22 -9.10
CA THR A 169 -0.95 21.46 -8.15
C THR A 169 -1.17 22.02 -6.75
N ARG A 170 -1.44 21.14 -5.77
CA ARG A 170 -1.45 21.52 -4.36
C ARG A 170 -0.09 21.17 -3.78
N LEU A 171 0.56 22.08 -3.12
CA LEU A 171 1.92 21.94 -2.60
C LEU A 171 1.96 22.19 -1.11
N GLY A 172 2.31 21.20 -0.31
CA GLY A 172 2.71 21.37 1.08
C GLY A 172 4.23 21.56 1.18
N LEU A 173 4.65 22.66 1.76
CA LEU A 173 6.08 22.97 1.90
C LEU A 173 6.69 22.20 3.05
N ARG A 174 7.38 21.12 2.74
CA ARG A 174 8.09 20.26 3.71
C ARG A 174 9.31 19.61 3.05
N THR A 175 10.32 19.27 3.84
CA THR A 175 11.37 18.32 3.48
C THR A 175 11.12 17.00 4.19
N LEU A 176 11.43 15.88 3.52
CA LEU A 176 11.40 14.53 4.07
C LEU A 176 12.79 13.91 3.98
N GLU A 177 13.24 13.28 5.06
CA GLU A 177 14.51 12.56 5.09
C GLU A 177 14.34 11.24 5.84
N TRP A 178 14.66 10.13 5.17
CA TRP A 178 14.77 8.82 5.80
C TRP A 178 16.20 8.59 6.25
N VAL A 179 16.40 8.64 7.56
CA VAL A 179 17.72 8.51 8.19
C VAL A 179 18.05 7.03 8.36
N GLN A 180 19.15 6.60 7.71
CA GLN A 180 19.68 5.24 7.79
C GLN A 180 21.09 5.19 8.42
N THR A 181 21.63 6.31 8.82
CA THR A 181 22.94 6.36 9.50
C THR A 181 22.94 5.55 10.78
N PRO A 182 23.97 4.73 11.05
CA PRO A 182 24.03 3.91 12.25
C PRO A 182 24.06 4.74 13.54
N ASP A 183 23.36 4.23 14.57
CA ASP A 183 23.45 4.69 15.95
C ASP A 183 24.00 3.57 16.87
N ALA A 184 23.82 3.69 18.19
CA ALA A 184 24.25 2.68 19.16
C ALA A 184 23.54 1.30 18.98
N HIS A 185 22.51 1.23 18.16
CA HIS A 185 21.68 0.04 17.90
C HIS A 185 21.77 -0.48 16.46
N GLY A 186 22.73 -0.01 15.67
CA GLY A 186 22.88 -0.33 14.25
C GLY A 186 22.23 0.72 13.32
N PRO A 187 22.06 0.42 12.02
CA PRO A 187 21.45 1.32 11.07
C PRO A 187 20.04 1.76 11.53
N GLN A 188 19.73 3.04 11.36
CA GLN A 188 18.42 3.59 11.68
C GLN A 188 17.43 3.35 10.55
N PHE A 189 16.14 3.43 10.84
CA PHE A 189 15.06 3.58 9.87
C PHE A 189 14.07 4.62 10.43
N ALA A 190 14.44 5.89 10.32
CA ALA A 190 13.74 6.97 10.96
C ALA A 190 13.38 8.08 9.97
N LEU A 191 12.16 8.59 10.05
CA LEU A 191 11.69 9.70 9.22
C LEU A 191 11.88 11.03 9.96
N HIS A 192 12.47 12.00 9.27
CA HIS A 192 12.49 13.39 9.67
C HIS A 192 11.65 14.24 8.71
N VAL A 193 10.81 15.12 9.25
CA VAL A 193 10.07 16.12 8.48
C VAL A 193 10.56 17.50 8.91
N ASN A 194 10.98 18.32 7.95
CA ASN A 194 11.58 19.63 8.20
C ASN A 194 12.75 19.57 9.22
N GLY A 195 13.54 18.50 9.16
CA GLY A 195 14.66 18.25 10.06
C GLY A 195 14.27 17.76 11.47
N VAL A 196 12.98 17.54 11.75
CA VAL A 196 12.49 17.07 13.06
C VAL A 196 12.11 15.60 12.98
N PRO A 197 12.61 14.74 13.90
CA PRO A 197 12.25 13.33 13.91
C PRO A 197 10.76 13.10 14.16
N VAL A 198 10.15 12.23 13.39
CA VAL A 198 8.75 11.82 13.50
C VAL A 198 8.69 10.41 14.07
N HIS A 199 7.97 10.23 15.16
CA HIS A 199 7.55 8.88 15.55
C HIS A 199 6.26 8.54 14.85
N ALA A 200 6.35 7.66 13.83
CA ALA A 200 5.19 7.20 13.08
C ALA A 200 4.30 6.31 13.96
N ARG A 201 3.01 6.62 13.99
CA ARG A 201 1.98 5.83 14.68
C ARG A 201 0.78 5.69 13.78
N GLY A 202 0.39 4.46 13.52
CA GLY A 202 -0.70 4.23 12.57
C GLY A 202 -0.97 2.77 12.30
N ALA A 203 -1.44 2.50 11.09
CA ALA A 203 -1.84 1.17 10.67
C ALA A 203 -1.64 0.97 9.17
N ASN A 204 -1.72 -0.31 8.77
CA ASN A 204 -1.87 -0.72 7.40
C ASN A 204 -3.31 -0.56 6.95
N ILE A 205 -3.54 -0.18 5.70
CA ILE A 205 -4.86 -0.15 5.09
C ILE A 205 -4.91 -1.05 3.85
N VAL A 206 -6.06 -1.69 3.70
CA VAL A 206 -6.46 -2.43 2.50
C VAL A 206 -7.56 -1.66 1.76
N PRO A 207 -7.94 -2.02 0.52
CA PRO A 207 -9.07 -1.37 -0.14
C PRO A 207 -10.34 -1.41 0.73
N PRO A 208 -11.11 -0.32 0.86
CA PRO A 208 -12.26 -0.25 1.78
C PRO A 208 -13.49 -1.04 1.32
N ASP A 209 -13.43 -1.68 0.17
CA ASP A 209 -14.43 -2.65 -0.32
C ASP A 209 -13.75 -3.61 -1.29
N PHE A 210 -14.24 -4.84 -1.36
CA PHE A 210 -13.74 -5.85 -2.29
C PHE A 210 -13.93 -5.45 -3.75
N HIS A 211 -15.02 -4.77 -4.07
CA HIS A 211 -15.31 -4.24 -5.40
C HIS A 211 -14.78 -2.81 -5.54
N ALA A 212 -13.83 -2.61 -6.43
CA ALA A 212 -13.17 -1.32 -6.65
C ALA A 212 -14.17 -0.16 -6.93
N ALA A 213 -15.29 -0.43 -7.61
CA ALA A 213 -16.32 0.58 -7.86
C ALA A 213 -17.01 1.06 -6.57
N ARG A 214 -17.23 0.20 -5.58
CA ARG A 214 -17.77 0.56 -4.27
C ARG A 214 -16.69 1.18 -3.39
N ALA A 215 -15.47 0.68 -3.48
CA ALA A 215 -14.33 1.25 -2.77
C ALA A 215 -14.08 2.73 -3.14
N ALA A 216 -14.37 3.13 -4.39
CA ALA A 216 -14.07 4.46 -4.89
C ALA A 216 -14.63 5.62 -4.05
N SER A 217 -15.80 5.46 -3.43
CA SER A 217 -16.43 6.47 -2.57
C SER A 217 -16.04 6.35 -1.10
N ARG A 218 -15.31 5.32 -0.69
CA ARG A 218 -15.04 4.98 0.72
C ARG A 218 -13.60 5.22 1.16
N TRP A 219 -12.73 5.65 0.27
CA TRP A 219 -11.30 5.84 0.56
C TRP A 219 -11.00 6.94 1.59
N ILE A 220 -11.95 7.82 1.90
CA ILE A 220 -11.78 8.84 2.94
C ILE A 220 -11.99 8.24 4.34
N GLU A 221 -12.81 7.19 4.47
CA GLU A 221 -13.12 6.55 5.76
C GLU A 221 -11.86 6.12 6.56
N PRO A 222 -10.86 5.45 5.97
CA PRO A 222 -9.64 5.11 6.69
C PRO A 222 -8.86 6.34 7.19
N VAL A 223 -8.90 7.46 6.46
CA VAL A 223 -8.24 8.71 6.90
C VAL A 223 -8.96 9.30 8.11
N GLU A 224 -10.29 9.34 8.06
CA GLU A 224 -11.12 9.82 9.19
C GLU A 224 -10.91 8.95 10.44
N GLN A 225 -10.85 7.63 10.29
CA GLN A 225 -10.55 6.70 11.37
C GLN A 225 -9.15 6.91 11.95
N ALA A 226 -8.14 7.10 11.08
CA ALA A 226 -6.78 7.40 11.51
C ALA A 226 -6.70 8.71 12.30
N VAL A 227 -7.40 9.74 11.83
CA VAL A 227 -7.52 11.04 12.53
C VAL A 227 -8.16 10.88 13.90
N ALA A 228 -9.28 10.14 13.98
CA ALA A 228 -9.99 9.88 15.22
C ALA A 228 -9.13 9.08 16.22
N ALA A 229 -8.31 8.14 15.73
CA ALA A 229 -7.38 7.34 16.54
C ALA A 229 -6.03 8.05 16.80
N ASN A 230 -5.92 9.33 16.42
CA ASN A 230 -4.70 10.13 16.64
C ASN A 230 -3.44 9.57 15.94
N MET A 231 -3.62 8.90 14.81
CA MET A 231 -2.55 8.40 13.96
C MET A 231 -1.98 9.53 13.10
N ASN A 232 -0.73 9.38 12.66
CA ASN A 232 -0.05 10.31 11.77
C ASN A 232 0.56 9.63 10.53
N MET A 233 0.38 8.31 10.36
CA MET A 233 0.83 7.58 9.18
C MET A 233 -0.12 6.43 8.85
N LEU A 234 -0.35 6.21 7.56
CA LEU A 234 -1.02 5.02 7.01
C LEU A 234 -0.11 4.35 5.98
N ARG A 235 -0.02 3.02 6.01
CA ARG A 235 0.62 2.25 4.95
C ARG A 235 -0.43 1.69 4.01
N VAL A 236 -0.34 2.08 2.75
CA VAL A 236 -1.11 1.46 1.66
C VAL A 236 -0.40 0.18 1.27
N TRP A 237 -0.92 -0.94 1.74
CA TRP A 237 -0.34 -2.26 1.57
C TRP A 237 -0.29 -2.73 0.11
N GLY A 238 0.81 -3.36 -0.29
CA GLY A 238 1.10 -3.76 -1.68
C GLY A 238 0.22 -4.86 -2.26
N GLY A 239 -0.56 -5.58 -1.45
CA GLY A 239 -1.55 -6.53 -1.96
C GLY A 239 -2.84 -5.89 -2.46
N GLY A 240 -3.02 -4.57 -2.25
CA GLY A 240 -4.20 -3.80 -2.63
C GLY A 240 -4.10 -3.13 -4.01
N ILE A 241 -4.75 -1.98 -4.11
CA ILE A 241 -4.74 -1.09 -5.29
C ILE A 241 -4.22 0.28 -4.86
N TYR A 242 -3.74 1.06 -5.82
CA TYR A 242 -3.39 2.46 -5.55
C TYR A 242 -4.65 3.27 -5.23
N PRO A 243 -4.73 3.97 -4.07
CA PRO A 243 -5.88 4.80 -3.74
C PRO A 243 -6.11 5.92 -4.76
N PRO A 244 -7.36 6.40 -4.91
CA PRO A 244 -7.66 7.53 -5.78
C PRO A 244 -7.21 8.86 -5.14
N GLU A 245 -7.16 9.91 -5.95
CA GLU A 245 -6.74 11.26 -5.57
C GLU A 245 -7.40 11.81 -4.29
N PRO A 246 -8.72 11.62 -4.03
CA PRO A 246 -9.35 12.11 -2.80
C PRO A 246 -8.75 11.55 -1.51
N PHE A 247 -8.20 10.32 -1.52
CA PHE A 247 -7.53 9.75 -0.36
C PHE A 247 -6.26 10.55 0.00
N PHE A 248 -5.40 10.80 -0.99
CA PHE A 248 -4.15 11.54 -0.75
C PHE A 248 -4.42 13.00 -0.39
N ALA A 249 -5.43 13.63 -1.05
CA ALA A 249 -5.84 14.98 -0.70
C ALA A 249 -6.34 15.07 0.75
N ALA A 250 -7.10 14.09 1.23
CA ALA A 250 -7.52 14.01 2.62
C ALA A 250 -6.34 13.80 3.58
N CYS A 251 -5.35 12.96 3.20
CA CYS A 251 -4.13 12.78 3.97
C CYS A 251 -3.30 14.08 4.05
N ASP A 252 -3.16 14.81 2.94
CA ASP A 252 -2.49 16.11 2.91
C ASP A 252 -3.14 17.13 3.86
N GLU A 253 -4.47 17.19 3.87
CA GLU A 253 -5.25 18.10 4.71
C GLU A 253 -5.24 17.70 6.19
N ALA A 254 -5.19 16.41 6.48
CA ALA A 254 -5.19 15.87 7.84
C ALA A 254 -3.80 15.75 8.46
N GLY A 255 -2.73 15.90 7.68
CA GLY A 255 -1.35 15.66 8.12
C GLY A 255 -1.03 14.18 8.35
N VAL A 256 -1.72 13.28 7.65
CA VAL A 256 -1.47 11.84 7.74
C VAL A 256 -0.48 11.44 6.67
N LEU A 257 0.72 11.04 7.07
CA LEU A 257 1.76 10.54 6.16
C LEU A 257 1.32 9.24 5.49
N VAL A 258 1.75 9.03 4.26
CA VAL A 258 1.44 7.83 3.47
C VAL A 258 2.72 7.08 3.12
N TRP A 259 2.84 5.86 3.59
CA TRP A 259 3.75 4.84 3.08
C TRP A 259 3.04 4.11 1.94
N GLN A 260 3.51 4.26 0.71
CA GLN A 260 2.86 3.67 -0.46
C GLN A 260 3.67 2.49 -1.00
N ASP A 261 3.13 1.28 -0.88
CA ASP A 261 3.69 0.13 -1.59
C ASP A 261 3.28 0.17 -3.08
N PHE A 262 4.18 -0.25 -3.97
CA PHE A 262 3.77 -0.73 -5.28
C PHE A 262 2.91 -1.99 -5.13
N ALA A 263 1.98 -2.20 -6.07
CA ALA A 263 0.98 -3.27 -5.95
C ALA A 263 1.59 -4.68 -6.19
N PHE A 264 2.44 -5.11 -5.24
CA PHE A 264 3.07 -6.42 -5.16
C PHE A 264 3.06 -6.93 -3.72
N ALA A 265 2.65 -8.18 -3.53
CA ALA A 265 2.65 -8.83 -2.21
C ALA A 265 2.80 -10.34 -2.32
N CYS A 266 3.72 -10.90 -1.55
CA CYS A 266 3.89 -12.34 -1.31
C CYS A 266 3.90 -13.20 -2.59
N SER A 267 4.45 -12.67 -3.69
CA SER A 267 4.50 -13.38 -4.97
C SER A 267 5.70 -12.91 -5.78
N MET A 268 6.46 -13.86 -6.35
CA MET A 268 7.42 -13.54 -7.40
C MET A 268 6.70 -13.12 -8.68
N VAL A 269 7.39 -12.39 -9.55
CA VAL A 269 6.84 -11.90 -10.82
C VAL A 269 7.84 -12.09 -11.94
N PRO A 270 7.40 -12.11 -13.22
CA PRO A 270 8.30 -12.20 -14.36
C PRO A 270 9.22 -10.98 -14.51
N GLY A 271 10.46 -11.21 -14.98
CA GLY A 271 11.41 -10.16 -15.36
C GLY A 271 11.60 -10.04 -16.87
N ASP A 272 10.70 -10.59 -17.68
CA ASP A 272 10.80 -10.46 -19.13
C ASP A 272 10.50 -9.04 -19.63
N ALA A 273 10.99 -8.71 -20.82
CA ALA A 273 10.92 -7.36 -21.37
C ALA A 273 9.47 -6.83 -21.52
N ALA A 274 8.51 -7.69 -21.81
CA ALA A 274 7.10 -7.27 -21.97
C ALA A 274 6.48 -6.92 -20.60
N PHE A 275 6.73 -7.74 -19.58
CA PHE A 275 6.29 -7.46 -18.22
C PHE A 275 6.94 -6.19 -17.67
N LEU A 276 8.26 -6.05 -17.83
CA LEU A 276 8.99 -4.86 -17.36
C LEU A 276 8.50 -3.57 -18.04
N ALA A 277 8.29 -3.58 -19.35
CA ALA A 277 7.75 -2.41 -20.08
C ALA A 277 6.34 -2.02 -19.60
N ASN A 278 5.48 -3.00 -19.34
CA ASN A 278 4.14 -2.78 -18.81
C ASN A 278 4.17 -2.21 -17.39
N LEU A 279 5.05 -2.76 -16.55
CA LEU A 279 5.27 -2.28 -15.18
C LEU A 279 5.87 -0.87 -15.15
N GLU A 280 6.85 -0.58 -16.04
CA GLU A 280 7.42 0.77 -16.12
C GLU A 280 6.36 1.82 -16.43
N ALA A 281 5.44 1.52 -17.37
CA ALA A 281 4.34 2.42 -17.69
C ALA A 281 3.38 2.62 -16.49
N GLU A 282 3.09 1.57 -15.72
CA GLU A 282 2.32 1.65 -14.48
C GLU A 282 3.03 2.50 -13.43
N ALA A 283 4.31 2.22 -13.18
CA ALA A 283 5.10 2.91 -12.16
C ALA A 283 5.22 4.41 -12.47
N ARG A 284 5.53 4.78 -13.72
CA ARG A 284 5.59 6.19 -14.15
C ARG A 284 4.26 6.91 -13.96
N GLU A 285 3.14 6.26 -14.31
CA GLU A 285 1.82 6.85 -14.10
C GLU A 285 1.54 7.07 -12.62
N GLN A 286 1.77 6.08 -11.75
CA GLN A 286 1.45 6.18 -10.34
C GLN A 286 2.38 7.12 -9.59
N VAL A 287 3.68 7.06 -9.83
CA VAL A 287 4.65 7.98 -9.21
C VAL A 287 4.38 9.41 -9.70
N GLY A 288 4.21 9.62 -11.00
CA GLY A 288 3.89 10.93 -11.58
C GLY A 288 2.59 11.53 -11.06
N ARG A 289 1.58 10.69 -10.75
CA ARG A 289 0.32 11.12 -10.16
C ARG A 289 0.46 11.56 -8.71
N LEU A 290 1.28 10.86 -7.91
CA LEU A 290 1.33 11.02 -6.46
C LEU A 290 2.46 11.93 -5.94
N ARG A 291 3.46 12.22 -6.76
CA ARG A 291 4.70 12.92 -6.37
C ARG A 291 4.52 14.31 -5.74
N HIS A 292 3.37 14.94 -5.94
CA HIS A 292 3.10 16.29 -5.42
C HIS A 292 2.35 16.30 -4.08
N HIS A 293 1.94 15.13 -3.56
CA HIS A 293 1.26 15.06 -2.28
C HIS A 293 2.24 15.25 -1.12
N ALA A 294 1.92 16.20 -0.26
CA ALA A 294 2.73 16.48 0.94
C ALA A 294 2.77 15.28 1.91
N SER A 295 1.70 14.49 1.92
CA SER A 295 1.57 13.30 2.75
C SER A 295 2.43 12.13 2.30
N LEU A 296 2.83 12.04 1.02
CA LEU A 296 3.61 10.90 0.51
C LEU A 296 4.98 10.86 1.20
N ALA A 297 5.23 9.83 1.99
CA ALA A 297 6.45 9.69 2.79
C ALA A 297 7.51 8.80 2.14
N LEU A 298 7.11 7.74 1.45
CA LEU A 298 8.00 6.85 0.70
C LEU A 298 7.23 5.99 -0.30
N TRP A 299 7.96 5.44 -1.27
CA TRP A 299 7.55 4.32 -2.10
C TRP A 299 8.22 3.04 -1.63
N CYS A 300 7.45 1.96 -1.50
CA CYS A 300 8.00 0.63 -1.19
C CYS A 300 7.77 -0.32 -2.36
N GLY A 301 8.79 -1.09 -2.73
CA GLY A 301 8.76 -1.98 -3.89
C GLY A 301 7.73 -3.10 -3.76
N ASN A 302 7.67 -3.76 -2.60
CA ASN A 302 6.75 -4.88 -2.40
C ASN A 302 6.51 -5.18 -0.92
N ASN A 303 5.44 -5.95 -0.67
CA ASN A 303 5.17 -6.59 0.61
C ASN A 303 5.70 -8.03 0.63
N GLU A 304 6.66 -8.32 1.51
CA GLU A 304 7.18 -9.64 1.91
C GLU A 304 7.79 -10.53 0.82
N VAL A 305 8.00 -10.04 -0.40
CA VAL A 305 8.51 -10.91 -1.50
C VAL A 305 9.94 -11.35 -1.22
N GLU A 306 10.82 -10.44 -0.78
CA GLU A 306 12.20 -10.77 -0.40
C GLU A 306 12.23 -11.72 0.79
N ARG A 307 11.47 -11.43 1.84
CA ARG A 307 11.36 -12.25 3.03
C ARG A 307 10.89 -13.66 2.68
N ALA A 308 9.83 -13.77 1.89
CA ALA A 308 9.26 -15.04 1.49
C ALA A 308 10.25 -15.90 0.68
N TRP A 309 11.02 -15.27 -0.21
CA TRP A 309 12.06 -15.97 -0.96
C TRP A 309 13.09 -16.66 -0.07
N TYR A 310 13.51 -16.02 0.99
CA TYR A 310 14.54 -16.55 1.87
C TYR A 310 14.03 -17.38 3.05
N GLU A 311 12.80 -17.13 3.52
CA GLU A 311 12.32 -17.67 4.79
C GLU A 311 11.13 -18.63 4.65
N TRP A 312 10.37 -18.59 3.53
CA TRP A 312 9.16 -19.42 3.40
C TRP A 312 9.37 -20.73 2.64
N GLY A 313 10.62 -21.10 2.35
CA GLY A 313 10.96 -22.37 1.70
C GLY A 313 10.47 -22.48 0.25
N TRP A 314 10.26 -21.36 -0.43
CA TRP A 314 9.73 -21.35 -1.80
C TRP A 314 10.59 -22.12 -2.79
N GLN A 315 11.93 -22.13 -2.62
CA GLN A 315 12.83 -22.86 -3.52
C GLN A 315 12.49 -24.34 -3.52
N ASP A 316 12.32 -24.96 -2.34
CA ASP A 316 11.99 -26.37 -2.22
C ASP A 316 10.54 -26.65 -2.63
N LEU A 317 9.60 -25.80 -2.18
CA LEU A 317 8.17 -25.97 -2.44
C LEU A 317 7.83 -25.92 -3.94
N TYR A 318 8.52 -25.05 -4.71
CA TYR A 318 8.29 -24.86 -6.14
C TYR A 318 9.34 -25.54 -7.02
N GLY A 319 10.28 -26.29 -6.43
CA GLY A 319 11.34 -26.99 -7.14
C GLY A 319 12.33 -26.06 -7.87
N LEU A 320 12.55 -24.87 -7.33
CA LEU A 320 13.41 -23.83 -7.91
C LEU A 320 14.84 -23.97 -7.40
N HIS A 321 15.66 -24.73 -8.13
CA HIS A 321 17.06 -24.97 -7.76
C HIS A 321 18.03 -24.55 -8.88
N GLY A 322 19.29 -24.28 -8.51
CA GLY A 322 20.34 -23.96 -9.46
C GLY A 322 20.00 -22.79 -10.38
N ALA A 323 19.96 -23.01 -11.68
CA ALA A 323 19.72 -21.98 -12.68
C ALA A 323 18.32 -21.36 -12.59
N ASP A 324 17.29 -22.15 -12.25
CA ASP A 324 15.92 -21.65 -12.10
C ASP A 324 15.78 -20.72 -10.90
N SER A 325 16.39 -21.06 -9.76
CA SER A 325 16.44 -20.19 -8.59
C SER A 325 17.16 -18.88 -8.91
N ALA A 326 18.31 -18.95 -9.58
CA ALA A 326 19.09 -17.78 -9.95
C ALA A 326 18.31 -16.87 -10.93
N ARG A 327 17.57 -17.45 -11.87
CA ARG A 327 16.74 -16.69 -12.82
C ARG A 327 15.59 -15.98 -12.11
N VAL A 328 14.85 -16.68 -11.25
CA VAL A 328 13.72 -16.07 -10.51
C VAL A 328 14.20 -14.93 -9.60
N TRP A 329 15.38 -15.11 -9.00
CA TRP A 329 15.97 -14.03 -8.19
C TRP A 329 16.44 -12.85 -9.07
N ALA A 330 17.00 -13.10 -10.25
CA ALA A 330 17.36 -12.04 -11.19
C ALA A 330 16.12 -11.25 -11.69
N ASP A 331 14.98 -11.93 -11.88
CA ASP A 331 13.70 -11.28 -12.18
C ASP A 331 13.26 -10.34 -11.04
N TYR A 332 13.43 -10.79 -9.77
CA TYR A 332 13.19 -9.95 -8.59
C TYR A 332 14.08 -8.69 -8.60
N GLU A 333 15.37 -8.86 -8.81
CA GLU A 333 16.33 -7.75 -8.85
C GLU A 333 15.99 -6.75 -9.96
N ALA A 334 15.67 -7.24 -11.16
CA ALA A 334 15.29 -6.38 -12.29
C ALA A 334 14.06 -5.52 -11.99
N VAL A 335 13.09 -6.04 -11.23
CA VAL A 335 11.87 -5.29 -10.86
C VAL A 335 12.15 -4.35 -9.69
N PHE A 336 12.59 -4.89 -8.54
CA PHE A 336 12.57 -4.17 -7.26
C PHE A 336 13.86 -3.43 -6.94
N ASN A 337 14.99 -3.82 -7.54
CA ASN A 337 16.29 -3.18 -7.30
C ASN A 337 16.77 -2.32 -8.49
N ASP A 338 16.21 -2.50 -9.69
CA ASP A 338 16.60 -1.73 -10.88
C ASP A 338 15.46 -0.84 -11.40
N LEU A 339 14.34 -1.42 -11.85
CA LEU A 339 13.29 -0.68 -12.55
C LEU A 339 12.56 0.31 -11.63
N LEU A 340 12.01 -0.17 -10.51
CA LEU A 340 11.19 0.68 -9.64
C LEU A 340 11.98 1.82 -9.00
N PRO A 341 13.19 1.61 -8.40
CA PRO A 341 13.98 2.71 -7.86
C PRO A 341 14.39 3.72 -8.93
N ARG A 342 14.72 3.28 -10.15
CA ARG A 342 15.02 4.16 -11.27
C ARG A 342 13.82 5.04 -11.62
N VAL A 343 12.63 4.47 -11.75
CA VAL A 343 11.42 5.24 -12.07
C VAL A 343 11.08 6.23 -10.95
N VAL A 344 11.20 5.82 -9.68
CA VAL A 344 10.97 6.73 -8.55
C VAL A 344 11.95 7.90 -8.59
N ALA A 345 13.23 7.66 -8.83
CA ALA A 345 14.27 8.70 -8.90
C ALA A 345 14.12 9.64 -10.11
N GLU A 346 13.60 9.13 -11.25
CA GLU A 346 13.37 9.95 -12.45
C GLU A 346 12.11 10.81 -12.34
N GLU A 347 11.09 10.35 -11.61
CA GLU A 347 9.77 10.98 -11.56
C GLU A 347 9.48 11.76 -10.27
N SER A 348 10.28 11.59 -9.21
CA SER A 348 10.02 12.21 -7.90
C SER A 348 11.30 12.37 -7.05
N ASP A 349 11.17 13.10 -5.94
CA ASP A 349 12.16 13.21 -4.86
C ASP A 349 11.90 12.22 -3.70
N ALA A 350 10.90 11.33 -3.84
CA ALA A 350 10.51 10.44 -2.78
C ALA A 350 11.55 9.34 -2.51
N PHE A 351 11.71 8.99 -1.24
CA PHE A 351 12.53 7.84 -0.84
C PHE A 351 11.94 6.53 -1.34
N TYR A 352 12.79 5.63 -1.84
CA TYR A 352 12.41 4.28 -2.25
C TYR A 352 12.94 3.23 -1.29
N TRP A 353 12.05 2.30 -0.86
CA TRP A 353 12.37 1.14 -0.02
C TRP A 353 12.11 -0.15 -0.78
N PRO A 354 13.09 -1.05 -0.99
CA PRO A 354 12.92 -2.16 -1.93
C PRO A 354 11.85 -3.19 -1.55
N SER A 355 11.75 -3.52 -0.26
CA SER A 355 10.82 -4.53 0.26
C SER A 355 10.43 -4.20 1.71
N SER A 356 9.21 -4.50 2.10
CA SER A 356 8.74 -4.41 3.48
C SER A 356 8.34 -5.82 3.97
N PRO A 357 9.06 -6.42 4.96
CA PRO A 357 10.30 -5.91 5.50
C PRO A 357 11.47 -6.14 4.53
N ASN A 358 12.51 -5.33 4.67
CA ASN A 358 13.78 -5.54 3.98
C ASN A 358 14.67 -6.47 4.82
N ARG A 359 15.40 -7.36 4.16
CA ARG A 359 16.39 -8.20 4.81
C ARG A 359 17.64 -7.41 5.18
N GLY A 360 18.04 -7.49 6.42
CA GLY A 360 19.24 -6.86 6.90
C GLY A 360 19.06 -6.14 8.23
N GLU A 361 20.15 -5.59 8.73
CA GLU A 361 20.11 -4.76 9.94
C GLU A 361 19.59 -3.36 9.58
N GLY A 362 18.65 -2.85 10.37
CA GLY A 362 18.25 -1.44 10.28
C GLY A 362 17.20 -1.12 9.21
N GLY A 363 16.19 -1.94 9.07
CA GLY A 363 15.01 -1.63 8.28
C GLY A 363 13.72 -1.69 9.10
N ASP A 364 12.63 -1.83 8.41
CA ASP A 364 11.35 -2.15 9.00
C ASP A 364 11.22 -3.65 9.29
N GLU A 365 10.23 -4.01 10.09
CA GLU A 365 9.96 -5.39 10.48
C GLU A 365 8.48 -5.72 10.45
N HIS A 366 8.18 -6.97 10.11
CA HIS A 366 6.87 -7.59 10.30
C HIS A 366 6.95 -8.54 11.49
N ALA A 367 6.37 -8.16 12.64
CA ALA A 367 6.48 -8.89 13.89
C ALA A 367 5.39 -9.97 14.04
N TRP A 368 5.36 -10.93 13.11
CA TRP A 368 4.34 -11.98 13.03
C TRP A 368 4.59 -13.21 13.91
N SER A 369 5.72 -13.28 14.62
CA SER A 369 6.04 -14.43 15.48
C SER A 369 5.02 -14.67 16.58
N ILE A 370 4.27 -13.64 17.00
CA ILE A 370 3.19 -13.80 17.96
C ILE A 370 2.02 -14.56 17.29
N TRP A 371 1.43 -14.00 16.23
CA TRP A 371 0.27 -14.61 15.61
C TRP A 371 0.59 -15.89 14.86
N PHE A 372 1.58 -15.89 14.00
CA PHE A 372 1.91 -17.07 13.19
C PHE A 372 2.93 -18.03 13.85
N GLY A 373 3.52 -17.66 15.00
CA GLY A 373 4.48 -18.47 15.72
C GLY A 373 4.06 -18.84 17.15
N ARG A 374 2.88 -18.43 17.61
CA ARG A 374 2.38 -18.63 18.99
C ARG A 374 3.26 -18.05 20.10
N GLU A 375 4.10 -17.07 19.80
CA GLU A 375 4.93 -16.41 20.81
C GLU A 375 4.06 -15.61 21.80
N GLU A 376 4.58 -15.47 23.02
CA GLU A 376 3.93 -14.64 24.05
C GLU A 376 4.01 -13.15 23.71
N PHE A 377 3.08 -12.32 24.21
CA PHE A 377 3.13 -10.85 24.01
C PHE A 377 4.45 -10.23 24.52
N SER A 378 5.14 -10.89 25.45
CA SER A 378 6.49 -10.51 25.88
C SER A 378 7.52 -10.51 24.72
N TYR A 379 7.22 -11.15 23.58
CA TYR A 379 8.02 -11.10 22.37
C TYR A 379 8.29 -9.65 21.94
N TYR A 380 7.28 -8.77 21.95
CA TYR A 380 7.44 -7.34 21.63
C TYR A 380 8.48 -6.63 22.52
N SER A 381 8.71 -7.12 23.75
CA SER A 381 9.73 -6.57 24.64
C SER A 381 11.13 -7.10 24.35
N ARG A 382 11.24 -8.29 23.76
CA ARG A 382 12.51 -8.96 23.46
C ARG A 382 12.97 -8.71 22.02
N HIS A 383 12.01 -8.58 21.11
CA HIS A 383 12.27 -8.29 19.72
C HIS A 383 12.79 -6.87 19.54
N ARG A 384 13.74 -6.70 18.62
CA ARG A 384 14.56 -5.49 18.57
C ARG A 384 14.69 -4.92 17.16
N GLY A 385 13.59 -4.44 16.59
CA GLY A 385 13.54 -3.74 15.32
C GLY A 385 13.85 -2.26 15.37
N ARG A 386 13.70 -1.59 14.24
CA ARG A 386 13.85 -0.14 14.06
C ARG A 386 12.53 0.56 13.70
N PHE A 387 11.61 -0.17 13.07
CA PHE A 387 10.29 0.29 12.68
C PHE A 387 9.38 -0.95 12.53
N ALA A 388 8.30 -1.03 13.30
CA ALA A 388 7.34 -2.12 13.18
C ALA A 388 6.28 -1.74 12.14
N SER A 389 6.42 -2.24 10.91
CA SER A 389 5.53 -1.94 9.79
C SER A 389 4.32 -2.87 9.69
N GLU A 390 4.40 -4.08 10.30
CA GLU A 390 3.25 -4.98 10.49
C GLU A 390 3.36 -5.79 11.78
N TYR A 391 2.24 -5.94 12.47
CA TYR A 391 1.97 -6.85 13.57
C TYR A 391 0.47 -6.80 13.88
N GLY A 392 -0.10 -7.86 14.44
CA GLY A 392 -1.52 -7.86 14.75
C GLY A 392 -2.02 -9.19 15.30
N LEU A 393 -3.31 -9.21 15.63
CA LEU A 393 -4.07 -10.39 16.06
C LEU A 393 -5.43 -10.35 15.39
N GLN A 394 -6.02 -11.52 15.11
CA GLN A 394 -7.41 -11.57 14.65
C GLN A 394 -8.41 -11.45 15.82
N SER A 395 -9.55 -10.87 15.49
CA SER A 395 -10.77 -10.91 16.33
C SER A 395 -12.02 -11.06 15.48
N LEU A 396 -13.17 -11.21 16.08
CA LEU A 396 -14.44 -11.12 15.36
C LEU A 396 -14.82 -9.64 15.16
N PRO A 397 -15.46 -9.30 14.03
CA PRO A 397 -16.14 -8.01 13.88
C PRO A 397 -17.24 -7.83 14.93
N ASP A 398 -17.70 -6.59 15.09
CA ASP A 398 -18.81 -6.30 15.97
C ASP A 398 -20.12 -6.96 15.51
N ARG A 399 -21.11 -7.01 16.44
CA ARG A 399 -22.40 -7.69 16.21
C ARG A 399 -23.20 -7.06 15.04
N HIS A 400 -23.08 -5.76 14.82
CA HIS A 400 -23.76 -5.07 13.74
C HIS A 400 -23.21 -5.51 12.37
N THR A 401 -21.91 -5.44 12.21
CA THR A 401 -21.18 -5.89 11.01
C THR A 401 -21.49 -7.36 10.68
N LEU A 402 -21.51 -8.23 11.68
CA LEU A 402 -21.83 -9.64 11.48
C LEU A 402 -23.27 -9.86 11.03
N ARG A 403 -24.26 -9.12 11.58
CA ARG A 403 -25.65 -9.19 11.13
C ARG A 403 -25.84 -8.72 9.69
N GLU A 404 -25.17 -7.64 9.29
CA GLU A 404 -25.17 -7.19 7.89
C GLU A 404 -24.57 -8.24 6.95
N ALA A 405 -23.65 -9.06 7.45
CA ALA A 405 -23.07 -10.19 6.73
C ALA A 405 -23.93 -11.47 6.77
N GLY A 406 -25.12 -11.42 7.38
CA GLY A 406 -26.04 -12.56 7.51
C GLY A 406 -25.60 -13.58 8.55
N VAL A 407 -24.84 -13.17 9.57
CA VAL A 407 -24.38 -14.01 10.68
C VAL A 407 -25.19 -13.72 11.95
N GLU A 408 -25.88 -14.72 12.47
CA GLU A 408 -26.67 -14.63 13.69
C GLU A 408 -26.12 -15.49 14.84
N ALA A 409 -25.38 -16.57 14.52
CA ALA A 409 -24.83 -17.50 15.49
C ALA A 409 -23.36 -17.86 15.14
N PHE A 410 -22.61 -18.30 16.17
CA PHE A 410 -21.21 -18.72 15.99
C PHE A 410 -21.04 -19.86 14.98
N GLY A 411 -21.99 -20.81 14.95
CA GLY A 411 -21.99 -21.95 14.04
C GLY A 411 -22.41 -21.66 12.59
N ASP A 412 -22.79 -20.42 12.27
CA ASP A 412 -23.24 -20.08 10.92
C ASP A 412 -22.15 -20.30 9.89
N SER A 413 -22.48 -20.98 8.79
CA SER A 413 -21.54 -21.24 7.70
C SER A 413 -20.97 -19.96 7.09
N ALA A 414 -21.75 -18.88 7.12
CA ALA A 414 -21.31 -17.56 6.68
C ALA A 414 -20.15 -17.03 7.54
N LEU A 415 -20.17 -17.26 8.86
CA LEU A 415 -19.07 -16.91 9.74
C LEU A 415 -17.86 -17.84 9.54
N GLN A 416 -18.12 -19.15 9.52
CA GLN A 416 -17.06 -20.15 9.33
C GLN A 416 -16.30 -19.95 8.01
N TYR A 417 -16.98 -19.56 6.94
CA TYR A 417 -16.35 -19.24 5.66
C TYR A 417 -15.44 -18.01 5.72
N ARG A 418 -15.68 -17.09 6.65
CA ARG A 418 -14.92 -15.84 6.79
C ARG A 418 -13.60 -16.01 7.54
N GLN A 419 -13.44 -17.09 8.31
CA GLN A 419 -12.13 -17.47 8.85
C GLN A 419 -11.34 -18.17 7.74
N ARG A 420 -10.28 -17.50 7.27
CA ARG A 420 -9.47 -17.98 6.14
C ARG A 420 -8.01 -18.19 6.49
N SER A 421 -7.59 -17.79 7.68
CA SER A 421 -6.21 -17.97 8.14
C SER A 421 -5.95 -19.45 8.44
N ARG A 422 -4.96 -20.05 7.78
CA ARG A 422 -4.53 -21.43 7.94
C ARG A 422 -3.10 -21.45 8.42
N MET A 423 -2.81 -22.32 9.35
CA MET A 423 -1.50 -22.44 9.99
C MET A 423 -1.09 -23.90 10.16
N ASP A 424 -1.29 -24.71 9.09
CA ASP A 424 -0.95 -26.13 9.06
C ASP A 424 0.54 -26.44 9.35
N TRP A 425 1.40 -25.42 9.25
CA TRP A 425 2.81 -25.54 9.66
C TRP A 425 3.03 -25.60 11.17
N LEU A 426 2.05 -25.14 11.99
CA LEU A 426 2.10 -25.31 13.42
C LEU A 426 1.59 -26.68 13.84
N GLU A 427 0.41 -27.06 13.37
CA GLU A 427 -0.22 -28.37 13.57
C GLU A 427 -1.21 -28.64 12.41
N PRO A 428 -1.32 -29.87 11.92
CA PRO A 428 -2.26 -30.20 10.84
C PRO A 428 -3.69 -29.76 11.18
N GLY A 429 -4.29 -28.93 10.34
CA GLY A 429 -5.64 -28.38 10.50
C GLY A 429 -5.77 -27.20 11.44
N PHE A 430 -4.68 -26.70 12.01
CA PHE A 430 -4.67 -25.52 12.88
C PHE A 430 -5.02 -24.27 12.07
N ASP A 431 -5.89 -23.44 12.63
CA ASP A 431 -6.37 -22.23 11.95
C ASP A 431 -6.51 -21.02 12.88
N GLY A 432 -7.08 -19.94 12.37
CA GLY A 432 -7.27 -18.72 13.14
C GLY A 432 -8.25 -18.84 14.30
N TRP A 433 -9.20 -19.80 14.27
CA TRP A 433 -10.06 -20.09 15.44
C TRP A 433 -9.22 -20.63 16.59
N ASP A 434 -8.33 -21.58 16.31
CA ASP A 434 -7.44 -22.18 17.31
C ASP A 434 -6.50 -21.14 17.90
N MET A 435 -5.98 -20.22 17.03
CA MET A 435 -5.08 -19.17 17.47
C MET A 435 -5.80 -18.13 18.33
N MET A 436 -7.03 -17.73 18.00
CA MET A 436 -7.83 -16.86 18.87
C MET A 436 -8.11 -17.52 20.22
N LEU A 437 -8.50 -18.81 20.24
CA LEU A 437 -8.70 -19.56 21.49
C LEU A 437 -7.43 -19.62 22.33
N HIS A 438 -6.27 -19.85 21.68
CA HIS A 438 -4.99 -19.88 22.37
C HIS A 438 -4.70 -18.57 23.12
N PHE A 439 -4.86 -17.41 22.44
CA PHE A 439 -4.59 -16.13 23.07
C PHE A 439 -5.70 -15.69 24.06
N MET A 440 -6.96 -15.97 23.75
CA MET A 440 -8.05 -15.73 24.71
C MET A 440 -7.84 -16.51 26.00
N GLY A 441 -7.44 -17.79 25.92
CA GLY A 441 -7.14 -18.63 27.08
C GLY A 441 -6.03 -18.06 27.97
N LYS A 442 -5.09 -17.32 27.39
CA LYS A 442 -3.97 -16.67 28.11
C LYS A 442 -4.29 -15.27 28.66
N THR A 443 -5.37 -14.66 28.20
CA THR A 443 -5.75 -13.28 28.57
C THR A 443 -7.04 -13.24 29.36
N VAL A 444 -8.19 -13.36 28.69
CA VAL A 444 -9.53 -13.16 29.28
C VAL A 444 -10.30 -14.46 29.49
N GLY A 445 -9.68 -15.60 29.20
CA GLY A 445 -10.31 -16.93 29.25
C GLY A 445 -11.03 -17.31 27.96
N ALA A 446 -11.26 -18.62 27.78
CA ALA A 446 -11.97 -19.14 26.61
C ALA A 446 -13.46 -18.69 26.65
N PRO A 447 -14.06 -18.43 25.46
CA PRO A 447 -15.46 -18.05 25.37
C PRO A 447 -16.39 -19.24 25.73
N ALA A 448 -17.61 -18.94 26.09
CA ALA A 448 -18.65 -19.94 26.27
C ALA A 448 -18.95 -20.64 24.94
N GLU A 449 -19.17 -21.96 24.97
CA GLU A 449 -19.43 -22.75 23.79
C GLU A 449 -20.64 -22.22 22.99
N GLY A 450 -20.46 -21.91 21.73
CA GLY A 450 -21.50 -21.42 20.82
C GLY A 450 -22.03 -20.01 21.10
N ASP A 451 -21.55 -19.30 22.11
CA ASP A 451 -21.96 -17.93 22.42
C ASP A 451 -21.19 -16.92 21.57
N LEU A 452 -21.86 -16.42 20.53
CA LEU A 452 -21.25 -15.46 19.58
C LEU A 452 -20.90 -14.13 20.27
N ASP A 453 -21.70 -13.65 21.21
CA ASP A 453 -21.44 -12.35 21.86
C ASP A 453 -20.25 -12.45 22.82
N ASP A 454 -20.09 -13.59 23.53
CA ASP A 454 -18.91 -13.84 24.35
C ASP A 454 -17.63 -14.02 23.48
N TRP A 455 -17.74 -14.66 22.32
CA TRP A 455 -16.66 -14.74 21.33
C TRP A 455 -16.22 -13.37 20.83
N ILE A 456 -17.17 -12.50 20.44
CA ILE A 456 -16.89 -11.12 20.01
C ILE A 456 -16.16 -10.37 21.13
N PHE A 457 -16.73 -10.35 22.32
CA PHE A 457 -16.17 -9.61 23.45
C PHE A 457 -14.74 -10.05 23.79
N ARG A 458 -14.51 -11.36 23.92
CA ARG A 458 -13.21 -11.89 24.34
C ARG A 458 -12.15 -11.77 23.24
N SER A 459 -12.50 -12.03 21.98
CA SER A 459 -11.53 -11.90 20.89
C SER A 459 -11.10 -10.46 20.70
N GLN A 460 -12.03 -9.50 20.71
CA GLN A 460 -11.73 -8.06 20.60
C GLN A 460 -10.93 -7.56 21.80
N THR A 461 -11.26 -8.00 23.02
CA THR A 461 -10.49 -7.63 24.22
C THR A 461 -9.06 -8.18 24.14
N THR A 462 -8.88 -9.41 23.67
CA THR A 462 -7.57 -10.04 23.49
C THR A 462 -6.74 -9.31 22.43
N GLN A 463 -7.36 -8.96 21.30
CA GLN A 463 -6.74 -8.16 20.25
C GLN A 463 -6.28 -6.80 20.81
N ALA A 464 -7.15 -6.09 21.51
CA ALA A 464 -6.84 -4.80 22.11
C ALA A 464 -5.67 -4.89 23.11
N LEU A 465 -5.62 -5.90 23.98
CA LEU A 465 -4.53 -6.14 24.92
C LEU A 465 -3.20 -6.41 24.20
N GLY A 466 -3.23 -7.22 23.13
CA GLY A 466 -2.03 -7.51 22.35
C GLY A 466 -1.50 -6.29 21.61
N LEU A 467 -2.36 -5.51 20.96
CA LEU A 467 -2.01 -4.26 20.30
C LEU A 467 -1.50 -3.21 21.28
N GLN A 468 -2.16 -3.05 22.43
CA GLN A 468 -1.70 -2.16 23.50
C GLN A 468 -0.29 -2.51 23.95
N HIS A 469 -0.02 -3.80 24.19
CA HIS A 469 1.30 -4.26 24.61
C HIS A 469 2.37 -3.92 23.57
N ALA A 470 2.10 -4.15 22.28
CA ALA A 470 3.00 -3.80 21.19
C ALA A 470 3.27 -2.28 21.12
N LEU A 471 2.20 -1.47 21.07
CA LEU A 471 2.28 -0.02 20.98
C LEU A 471 3.06 0.60 22.14
N GLU A 472 2.80 0.17 23.38
CA GLU A 472 3.53 0.62 24.56
C GLU A 472 5.01 0.27 24.48
N ARG A 473 5.36 -0.94 23.99
CA ARG A 473 6.75 -1.37 23.87
C ARG A 473 7.49 -0.63 22.75
N HIS A 474 6.87 -0.47 21.59
CA HIS A 474 7.47 0.32 20.51
C HIS A 474 7.68 1.77 20.95
N ARG A 475 6.69 2.36 21.64
CA ARG A 475 6.76 3.75 22.12
C ARG A 475 7.78 3.95 23.23
N THR A 476 7.86 3.05 24.22
CA THR A 476 8.82 3.13 25.34
C THR A 476 10.24 2.80 24.93
N SER A 477 10.43 2.18 23.77
CA SER A 477 11.76 1.98 23.17
C SER A 477 12.18 3.20 22.33
N ALA A 478 11.77 4.40 22.75
CA ALA A 478 12.09 5.66 22.06
C ALA A 478 13.59 5.82 21.84
N GLY A 479 13.98 6.28 20.64
CA GLY A 479 15.37 6.31 20.18
C GLY A 479 15.82 5.04 19.48
N ARG A 480 15.05 3.94 19.59
CA ARG A 480 15.27 2.73 18.81
C ARG A 480 14.20 2.52 17.74
N TYR A 481 12.91 2.48 18.13
CA TYR A 481 11.78 2.41 17.20
C TYR A 481 11.36 3.80 16.74
N ALA A 482 11.39 4.03 15.43
CA ALA A 482 10.92 5.25 14.79
C ALA A 482 9.43 5.20 14.38
N GLY A 483 8.82 4.02 14.37
CA GLY A 483 7.42 3.88 14.01
C GLY A 483 6.80 2.53 14.36
N SER A 484 5.47 2.55 14.36
CA SER A 484 4.62 1.40 14.70
C SER A 484 3.31 1.48 13.90
N LEU A 485 3.12 0.55 12.96
CA LEU A 485 1.94 0.44 12.11
C LEU A 485 1.34 -0.97 12.25
N TYR A 486 0.19 -1.10 12.89
CA TYR A 486 -0.41 -2.42 13.06
C TYR A 486 -1.15 -2.88 11.79
N TRP A 487 -1.33 -4.18 11.66
CA TRP A 487 -2.16 -4.83 10.66
C TRP A 487 -3.50 -5.20 11.28
N SER A 488 -4.63 -4.65 10.87
CA SER A 488 -4.86 -3.61 9.89
C SER A 488 -5.98 -2.67 10.38
N LEU A 489 -6.17 -1.50 9.74
CA LEU A 489 -7.17 -0.53 10.15
C LEU A 489 -8.58 -0.90 9.66
N ASN A 490 -8.68 -1.56 8.51
CA ASN A 490 -9.94 -1.83 7.82
C ASN A 490 -9.89 -3.15 7.04
N ASP A 491 -11.06 -3.61 6.62
CA ASP A 491 -11.28 -4.81 5.82
C ASP A 491 -11.92 -4.50 4.47
N VAL A 492 -11.77 -5.40 3.49
CA VAL A 492 -12.48 -5.33 2.18
C VAL A 492 -13.92 -5.85 2.26
N TRP A 493 -14.26 -6.59 3.29
CA TRP A 493 -15.57 -7.20 3.58
C TRP A 493 -15.62 -7.58 5.05
N PRO A 494 -16.81 -7.95 5.63
CA PRO A 494 -16.90 -8.45 7.00
C PRO A 494 -16.15 -9.78 7.16
N ALA A 495 -14.84 -9.73 7.36
CA ALA A 495 -13.97 -10.88 7.60
C ALA A 495 -13.98 -11.31 9.08
N VAL A 496 -13.38 -12.46 9.41
CA VAL A 496 -12.79 -12.62 10.74
C VAL A 496 -11.54 -11.80 10.73
N SER A 497 -11.53 -10.75 11.51
CA SER A 497 -10.88 -9.48 11.16
C SER A 497 -9.53 -9.29 11.85
N TRP A 498 -8.67 -8.54 11.18
CA TRP A 498 -7.47 -7.94 11.75
C TRP A 498 -7.72 -6.48 12.19
N SER A 499 -8.85 -5.89 11.77
CA SER A 499 -9.25 -4.51 12.11
C SER A 499 -10.05 -4.40 13.41
#